data_e604a8dfc3f009599fe417d64ea12450
#
_entry.id   e604a8dfc3f009599fe417d64ea12450
#
_cell.length_a   1.000
_cell.length_b   1.000
_cell.length_c   1.000
_cell.angle_alpha   90.00
_cell.angle_beta   90.00
_cell.angle_gamma   90.00
#
_symmetry.space_group_name_H-M   'P 1'
#
loop_
_entity.id
_entity.type
_entity.pdbx_description
1 polymer ?
#
loop_
_entity_poly.entity_id
_entity_poly.type
_entity_poly.pdbx_seq_one_letter_code
_entity_poly.pdbx_strand_id
1 'polypeptide(L)'
;MKKDLLNLLNNIQETGDETPQSERYLLIDGLNLFFRNFSAINAVNSNGVHIGGLGGFFRSLGALIRTIQPTQVYVVFDGAGSSNNRKNIIPEYKSNRNVTRVTKHELFDSLEEEDDSKVDQIVRIIQYLKTLPVKTLSLPRVEADDIIAYLSSELPTKPEDRVFIVSSDKDYLQLVTEKVIVYRPIEKEYYTTDTVKEKFNVPPHNFLLYKLLMGDNSDGITGIKGLGPKGLFKKIGRAHV
;
A
#
# COMPACT_ATOMS: atom_id res chain seq x y z
N MET A 1 -23.62 -31.39 -20.09
CA MET A 1 -24.01 -30.02 -19.69
C MET A 1 -24.84 -29.96 -18.40
N LYS A 2 -26.06 -30.56 -18.28
CA LYS A 2 -26.79 -30.53 -17.00
C LYS A 2 -26.15 -31.35 -15.87
N LYS A 3 -25.53 -32.47 -16.16
CA LYS A 3 -24.83 -33.33 -15.18
C LYS A 3 -23.53 -32.67 -14.65
N ASP A 4 -22.83 -31.97 -15.54
CA ASP A 4 -21.59 -31.27 -15.18
C ASP A 4 -21.86 -30.05 -14.30
N LEU A 5 -23.00 -29.34 -14.55
CA LEU A 5 -23.42 -28.24 -13.72
C LEU A 5 -23.86 -28.70 -12.31
N LEU A 6 -24.58 -29.85 -12.23
CA LEU A 6 -24.98 -30.44 -10.94
C LEU A 6 -23.76 -30.91 -10.13
N ASN A 7 -22.76 -31.52 -10.78
CA ASN A 7 -21.52 -31.89 -10.11
C ASN A 7 -20.73 -30.65 -9.63
N LEU A 8 -20.72 -29.57 -10.42
CA LEU A 8 -20.10 -28.31 -10.02
C LEU A 8 -20.82 -27.67 -8.82
N LEU A 9 -22.15 -27.70 -8.81
CA LEU A 9 -22.97 -27.18 -7.70
C LEU A 9 -22.81 -28.03 -6.43
N ASN A 10 -22.74 -29.35 -6.57
CA ASN A 10 -22.47 -30.24 -5.43
C ASN A 10 -21.07 -30.02 -4.85
N ASN A 11 -20.05 -29.86 -5.70
CA ASN A 11 -18.70 -29.52 -5.23
C ASN A 11 -18.64 -28.17 -4.51
N ILE A 12 -19.48 -27.19 -4.87
CA ILE A 12 -19.59 -25.92 -4.14
C ILE A 12 -20.24 -26.11 -2.77
N GLN A 13 -21.17 -27.06 -2.63
CA GLN A 13 -21.80 -27.37 -1.33
C GLN A 13 -20.91 -28.23 -0.41
N GLU A 14 -20.02 -29.04 -1.00
CA GLU A 14 -19.07 -29.88 -0.23
C GLU A 14 -17.82 -29.12 0.23
N THR A 15 -17.52 -27.95 -0.33
CA THR A 15 -16.51 -27.02 0.24
C THR A 15 -17.08 -26.23 1.43
N GLY A 16 -17.80 -26.94 2.33
CA GLY A 16 -18.28 -26.38 3.57
C GLY A 16 -17.13 -26.00 4.49
N ASP A 17 -17.17 -24.79 4.98
CA ASP A 17 -16.61 -24.25 6.24
C ASP A 17 -15.37 -24.96 6.86
N GLU A 18 -14.40 -25.38 6.10
CA GLU A 18 -13.05 -25.53 6.63
C GLU A 18 -12.52 -24.11 6.88
N THR A 19 -12.64 -23.66 8.12
CA THR A 19 -11.92 -22.46 8.58
C THR A 19 -10.46 -22.64 8.17
N PRO A 20 -9.90 -21.76 7.34
CA PRO A 20 -8.54 -21.95 6.83
C PRO A 20 -7.60 -22.14 7.99
N GLN A 21 -6.74 -23.16 7.92
CA GLN A 21 -5.75 -23.44 8.97
C GLN A 21 -4.87 -22.22 9.25
N SER A 22 -4.68 -21.36 8.25
CA SER A 22 -3.92 -20.11 8.34
C SER A 22 -4.61 -19.01 7.56
N GLU A 23 -4.59 -17.79 8.12
CA GLU A 23 -5.13 -16.61 7.46
C GLU A 23 -4.05 -15.92 6.61
N ARG A 24 -4.47 -15.42 5.47
CA ARG A 24 -3.66 -14.57 4.59
C ARG A 24 -4.36 -13.22 4.43
N TYR A 25 -3.83 -12.21 5.10
CA TYR A 25 -4.37 -10.86 5.08
C TYR A 25 -3.68 -10.05 3.99
N LEU A 26 -4.47 -9.41 3.14
CA LEU A 26 -3.98 -8.46 2.13
C LEU A 26 -4.36 -7.05 2.57
N LEU A 27 -3.37 -6.25 2.95
CA LEU A 27 -3.54 -4.85 3.33
C LEU A 27 -3.05 -3.96 2.19
N ILE A 28 -3.93 -3.14 1.65
CA ILE A 28 -3.63 -2.28 0.50
C ILE A 28 -3.73 -0.82 0.93
N ASP A 29 -2.66 -0.07 0.73
CA ASP A 29 -2.68 1.39 0.76
C ASP A 29 -3.44 1.89 -0.47
N GLY A 30 -4.68 2.33 -0.23
CA GLY A 30 -5.64 2.65 -1.29
C GLY A 30 -5.22 3.83 -2.14
N LEU A 31 -4.74 4.92 -1.52
CA LEU A 31 -4.29 6.10 -2.26
C LEU A 31 -2.98 5.83 -3.00
N ASN A 32 -2.03 5.13 -2.39
CA ASN A 32 -0.78 4.76 -3.06
C ASN A 32 -1.05 3.92 -4.31
N LEU A 33 -1.92 2.91 -4.20
CA LEU A 33 -2.30 2.07 -5.34
C LEU A 33 -3.03 2.89 -6.40
N PHE A 34 -3.95 3.79 -6.01
CA PHE A 34 -4.69 4.65 -6.92
C PHE A 34 -3.76 5.59 -7.70
N PHE A 35 -2.96 6.41 -7.00
CA PHE A 35 -2.10 7.42 -7.65
C PHE A 35 -1.08 6.80 -8.59
N ARG A 36 -0.54 5.63 -8.23
CA ARG A 36 0.35 4.88 -9.12
C ARG A 36 -0.34 4.51 -10.44
N ASN A 37 -1.56 3.99 -10.36
CA ASN A 37 -2.31 3.61 -11.56
C ASN A 37 -2.79 4.84 -12.34
N PHE A 38 -3.25 5.88 -11.65
CA PHE A 38 -3.64 7.14 -12.26
C PHE A 38 -2.50 7.73 -13.09
N SER A 39 -1.29 7.77 -12.53
CA SER A 39 -0.10 8.30 -13.21
C SER A 39 0.37 7.44 -14.39
N ALA A 40 0.29 6.11 -14.25
CA ALA A 40 0.86 5.18 -15.23
C ALA A 40 -0.05 4.88 -16.42
N ILE A 41 -1.39 5.08 -16.28
CA ILE A 41 -2.36 4.60 -17.27
C ILE A 41 -3.14 5.78 -17.85
N ASN A 42 -3.06 5.95 -19.17
CA ASN A 42 -3.76 7.01 -19.93
C ASN A 42 -5.07 6.49 -20.56
N ALA A 43 -5.76 5.52 -19.91
CA ALA A 43 -6.99 4.98 -20.44
C ALA A 43 -8.15 5.98 -20.29
N VAL A 44 -8.92 6.13 -21.36
CA VAL A 44 -10.16 6.92 -21.38
C VAL A 44 -11.35 6.01 -21.70
N ASN A 45 -12.53 6.40 -21.26
CA ASN A 45 -13.78 5.72 -21.62
C ASN A 45 -14.28 6.19 -23.00
N SER A 46 -15.43 5.67 -23.46
CA SER A 46 -16.06 6.04 -24.72
C SER A 46 -16.42 7.54 -24.85
N ASN A 47 -16.51 8.24 -23.74
CA ASN A 47 -16.81 9.69 -23.68
C ASN A 47 -15.55 10.54 -23.57
N GLY A 48 -14.35 9.96 -23.70
CA GLY A 48 -13.08 10.68 -23.55
C GLY A 48 -12.64 10.96 -22.11
N VAL A 49 -13.42 10.53 -21.10
CA VAL A 49 -13.10 10.76 -19.69
C VAL A 49 -12.00 9.81 -19.22
N HIS A 50 -10.97 10.33 -18.57
CA HIS A 50 -9.88 9.53 -18.01
C HIS A 50 -10.38 8.58 -16.92
N ILE A 51 -10.04 7.30 -17.05
CA ILE A 51 -10.41 6.22 -16.10
C ILE A 51 -9.21 5.36 -15.70
N GLY A 52 -8.00 5.81 -15.98
CA GLY A 52 -6.77 5.03 -15.78
C GLY A 52 -6.53 4.64 -14.32
N GLY A 53 -6.84 5.55 -13.39
CA GLY A 53 -6.76 5.27 -11.94
C GLY A 53 -7.76 4.21 -11.50
N LEU A 54 -9.03 4.38 -11.86
CA LEU A 54 -10.11 3.46 -11.54
C LEU A 54 -9.88 2.07 -12.14
N GLY A 55 -9.70 1.98 -13.45
CA GLY A 55 -9.51 0.71 -14.15
C GLY A 55 -8.22 -0.01 -13.72
N GLY A 56 -7.15 0.76 -13.54
CA GLY A 56 -5.86 0.25 -13.07
C GLY A 56 -5.92 -0.27 -11.63
N PHE A 57 -6.65 0.43 -10.75
CA PHE A 57 -6.86 0.01 -9.38
C PHE A 57 -7.50 -1.40 -9.30
N PHE A 58 -8.64 -1.60 -9.95
CA PHE A 58 -9.32 -2.90 -9.91
C PHE A 58 -8.57 -3.99 -10.63
N ARG A 59 -7.87 -3.68 -11.72
CA ARG A 59 -6.98 -4.65 -12.40
C ARG A 59 -5.85 -5.08 -11.48
N SER A 60 -5.23 -4.13 -10.77
CA SER A 60 -4.17 -4.42 -9.80
C SER A 60 -4.70 -5.23 -8.61
N LEU A 61 -5.84 -4.83 -8.05
CA LEU A 61 -6.51 -5.56 -6.97
C LEU A 61 -6.80 -7.01 -7.37
N GLY A 62 -7.40 -7.24 -8.55
CA GLY A 62 -7.68 -8.58 -9.04
C GLY A 62 -6.42 -9.41 -9.29
N ALA A 63 -5.33 -8.79 -9.75
CA ALA A 63 -4.05 -9.47 -9.91
C ALA A 63 -3.45 -9.88 -8.55
N LEU A 64 -3.48 -8.99 -7.57
CA LEU A 64 -3.00 -9.26 -6.21
C LEU A 64 -3.79 -10.39 -5.54
N ILE A 65 -5.12 -10.38 -5.66
CA ILE A 65 -5.98 -11.45 -5.12
C ILE A 65 -5.63 -12.80 -5.77
N ARG A 66 -5.46 -12.85 -7.08
CA ARG A 66 -5.07 -14.11 -7.77
C ARG A 66 -3.70 -14.61 -7.39
N THR A 67 -2.74 -13.71 -7.14
CA THR A 67 -1.35 -14.08 -6.84
C THR A 67 -1.17 -14.47 -5.39
N ILE A 68 -1.74 -13.68 -4.47
CA ILE A 68 -1.56 -13.86 -3.02
C ILE A 68 -2.58 -14.86 -2.47
N GLN A 69 -3.75 -14.98 -3.11
CA GLN A 69 -4.88 -15.78 -2.66
C GLN A 69 -5.23 -15.49 -1.19
N PRO A 70 -5.52 -14.22 -0.85
CA PRO A 70 -5.81 -13.83 0.51
C PRO A 70 -7.15 -14.40 0.98
N THR A 71 -7.25 -14.72 2.27
CA THR A 71 -8.52 -15.06 2.94
C THR A 71 -9.31 -13.80 3.31
N GLN A 72 -8.59 -12.69 3.55
CA GLN A 72 -9.20 -11.40 3.87
C GLN A 72 -8.46 -10.27 3.17
N VAL A 73 -9.22 -9.31 2.63
CA VAL A 73 -8.69 -8.14 1.91
C VAL A 73 -9.14 -6.86 2.60
N TYR A 74 -8.19 -5.99 2.89
CA TYR A 74 -8.40 -4.67 3.45
C TYR A 74 -7.86 -3.62 2.50
N VAL A 75 -8.67 -2.63 2.15
CA VAL A 75 -8.22 -1.42 1.45
C VAL A 75 -8.35 -0.25 2.41
N VAL A 76 -7.24 0.40 2.69
CA VAL A 76 -7.15 1.45 3.70
C VAL A 76 -6.92 2.78 3.02
N PHE A 77 -7.71 3.78 3.40
CA PHE A 77 -7.60 5.15 2.92
C PHE A 77 -7.29 6.10 4.07
N ASP A 78 -6.60 7.18 3.76
CA ASP A 78 -6.40 8.28 4.69
C ASP A 78 -7.74 8.84 5.18
N GLY A 79 -7.83 9.12 6.47
CA GLY A 79 -9.00 9.76 7.04
C GLY A 79 -9.02 11.27 6.83
N ALA A 80 -10.20 11.86 6.91
CA ALA A 80 -10.34 13.32 6.85
C ALA A 80 -9.48 14.00 7.93
N GLY A 81 -8.60 14.94 7.52
CA GLY A 81 -7.69 15.64 8.43
C GLY A 81 -6.57 14.76 9.02
N SER A 82 -6.23 13.65 8.39
CA SER A 82 -5.22 12.69 8.86
C SER A 82 -3.86 13.31 9.14
N SER A 83 -3.38 14.21 8.27
CA SER A 83 -2.08 14.86 8.42
C SER A 83 -2.06 15.99 9.46
N ASN A 84 -3.21 16.42 10.01
CA ASN A 84 -3.29 17.57 10.90
C ASN A 84 -2.49 17.37 12.20
N ASN A 85 -2.54 16.17 12.77
CA ASN A 85 -1.80 15.87 14.00
C ASN A 85 -0.29 16.00 13.80
N ARG A 86 0.23 15.50 12.68
CA ARG A 86 1.66 15.59 12.35
C ARG A 86 2.07 17.02 11.98
N LYS A 87 1.22 17.77 11.26
CA LYS A 87 1.44 19.20 10.94
C LYS A 87 1.41 20.10 12.17
N ASN A 88 0.63 19.78 13.19
CA ASN A 88 0.62 20.50 14.45
C ASN A 88 1.95 20.38 15.21
N ILE A 89 2.67 19.26 15.03
CA ILE A 89 3.97 19.01 15.66
C ILE A 89 5.10 19.53 14.76
N ILE A 90 5.01 19.28 13.46
CA ILE A 90 5.99 19.67 12.44
C ILE A 90 5.24 20.39 11.31
N PRO A 91 5.18 21.73 11.32
CA PRO A 91 4.43 22.49 10.31
C PRO A 91 4.86 22.21 8.87
N GLU A 92 6.14 21.88 8.67
CA GLU A 92 6.71 21.57 7.36
C GLU A 92 6.39 20.13 6.88
N TYR A 93 5.72 19.32 7.68
CA TYR A 93 5.37 17.95 7.31
C TYR A 93 4.60 17.89 5.99
N LYS A 94 5.15 17.16 5.01
CA LYS A 94 4.61 17.03 3.65
C LYS A 94 4.42 18.38 2.89
N SER A 95 5.07 19.47 3.30
CA SER A 95 4.94 20.77 2.64
C SER A 95 5.47 20.78 1.20
N ASN A 96 6.41 19.90 0.88
CA ASN A 96 7.00 19.73 -0.45
C ASN A 96 6.14 18.89 -1.42
N ARG A 97 4.99 18.37 -0.98
CA ARG A 97 4.07 17.57 -1.81
C ARG A 97 3.06 18.41 -2.61
N ASN A 98 3.19 19.73 -2.62
CA ASN A 98 2.32 20.60 -3.40
C ASN A 98 2.59 20.38 -4.89
N VAL A 99 1.62 19.78 -5.58
CA VAL A 99 1.63 19.69 -7.04
C VAL A 99 1.28 21.06 -7.59
N THR A 100 2.19 21.68 -8.33
CA THR A 100 2.03 23.03 -8.88
C THR A 100 1.74 23.06 -10.39
N ARG A 101 1.64 21.89 -11.00
CA ARG A 101 1.41 21.75 -12.45
C ARG A 101 0.68 20.46 -12.78
N VAL A 102 -0.05 20.46 -13.89
CA VAL A 102 -0.68 19.27 -14.47
C VAL A 102 0.37 18.19 -14.71
N THR A 103 0.07 16.95 -14.34
CA THR A 103 0.96 15.80 -14.56
C THR A 103 0.63 15.08 -15.87
N LYS A 104 -0.61 15.15 -16.32
CA LYS A 104 -1.12 14.51 -17.55
C LYS A 104 -1.62 15.57 -18.56
N HIS A 105 -0.68 16.35 -19.11
CA HIS A 105 -0.97 17.43 -20.07
C HIS A 105 -1.68 16.97 -21.36
N GLU A 106 -1.64 15.67 -21.66
CA GLU A 106 -2.34 15.10 -22.83
C GLU A 106 -3.85 14.90 -22.57
N LEU A 107 -4.27 14.94 -21.29
CA LEU A 107 -5.62 14.59 -20.87
C LEU A 107 -6.35 15.71 -20.13
N PHE A 108 -5.62 16.68 -19.54
CA PHE A 108 -6.17 17.74 -18.72
C PHE A 108 -5.55 19.09 -19.08
N ASP A 109 -6.38 20.10 -19.19
CA ASP A 109 -5.98 21.47 -19.50
C ASP A 109 -5.60 22.26 -18.22
N SER A 110 -6.10 21.84 -17.05
CA SER A 110 -5.86 22.51 -15.78
C SER A 110 -5.61 21.53 -14.63
N LEU A 111 -4.99 22.03 -13.55
CA LEU A 111 -4.83 21.28 -12.30
C LEU A 111 -6.16 20.93 -11.66
N GLU A 112 -7.12 21.86 -11.71
CA GLU A 112 -8.46 21.67 -11.17
C GLU A 112 -9.16 20.50 -11.84
N GLU A 113 -9.12 20.44 -13.17
CA GLU A 113 -9.68 19.34 -13.95
C GLU A 113 -9.01 17.99 -13.63
N GLU A 114 -7.67 17.97 -13.51
CA GLU A 114 -6.93 16.77 -13.12
C GLU A 114 -7.31 16.32 -11.71
N ASP A 115 -7.46 17.26 -10.76
CA ASP A 115 -7.80 16.95 -9.37
C ASP A 115 -9.26 16.51 -9.23
N ASP A 116 -10.20 17.12 -9.95
CA ASP A 116 -11.59 16.68 -10.02
C ASP A 116 -11.69 15.25 -10.57
N SER A 117 -10.95 14.95 -11.64
CA SER A 117 -10.88 13.58 -12.17
C SER A 117 -10.33 12.56 -11.16
N LYS A 118 -9.32 12.94 -10.37
CA LYS A 118 -8.82 12.07 -9.29
C LYS A 118 -9.87 11.82 -8.24
N VAL A 119 -10.56 12.86 -7.78
CA VAL A 119 -11.63 12.77 -6.77
C VAL A 119 -12.75 11.88 -7.26
N ASP A 120 -13.25 12.11 -8.47
CA ASP A 120 -14.34 11.33 -9.06
C ASP A 120 -13.99 9.84 -9.16
N GLN A 121 -12.77 9.53 -9.59
CA GLN A 121 -12.32 8.15 -9.69
C GLN A 121 -12.17 7.49 -8.30
N ILE A 122 -11.65 8.20 -7.28
CA ILE A 122 -11.54 7.69 -5.91
C ILE A 122 -12.94 7.43 -5.33
N VAL A 123 -13.87 8.36 -5.49
CA VAL A 123 -15.26 8.20 -5.04
C VAL A 123 -15.87 6.94 -5.69
N ARG A 124 -15.66 6.76 -6.98
CA ARG A 124 -16.17 5.59 -7.70
C ARG A 124 -15.52 4.30 -7.24
N ILE A 125 -14.21 4.31 -6.94
CA ILE A 125 -13.50 3.15 -6.35
C ILE A 125 -14.15 2.77 -5.03
N ILE A 126 -14.35 3.74 -4.12
CA ILE A 126 -14.96 3.49 -2.81
C ILE A 126 -16.38 2.90 -2.96
N GLN A 127 -17.19 3.42 -3.91
CA GLN A 127 -18.53 2.90 -4.19
C GLN A 127 -18.47 1.42 -4.63
N TYR A 128 -17.55 1.07 -5.53
CA TYR A 128 -17.42 -0.32 -6.01
C TYR A 128 -16.85 -1.24 -4.92
N LEU A 129 -15.88 -0.80 -4.11
CA LEU A 129 -15.34 -1.59 -3.02
C LEU A 129 -16.44 -2.01 -2.01
N LYS A 130 -17.45 -1.15 -1.78
CA LYS A 130 -18.60 -1.47 -0.90
C LYS A 130 -19.45 -2.63 -1.42
N THR A 131 -19.38 -2.97 -2.69
CA THR A 131 -20.12 -4.09 -3.31
C THR A 131 -19.31 -5.38 -3.38
N LEU A 132 -18.04 -5.34 -2.98
CA LEU A 132 -17.13 -6.47 -3.02
C LEU A 132 -16.90 -7.03 -1.59
N PRO A 133 -16.50 -8.29 -1.45
CA PRO A 133 -16.11 -8.88 -0.17
C PRO A 133 -14.74 -8.36 0.31
N VAL A 134 -14.60 -7.04 0.36
CA VAL A 134 -13.38 -6.31 0.74
C VAL A 134 -13.72 -5.38 1.89
N LYS A 135 -12.90 -5.38 2.93
CA LYS A 135 -13.04 -4.44 4.05
C LYS A 135 -12.37 -3.12 3.67
N THR A 136 -13.18 -2.05 3.59
CA THR A 136 -12.68 -0.70 3.30
C THR A 136 -12.64 0.10 4.59
N LEU A 137 -11.46 0.64 4.93
CA LEU A 137 -11.21 1.36 6.18
C LEU A 137 -10.71 2.78 5.92
N SER A 138 -11.23 3.72 6.70
CA SER A 138 -10.74 5.08 6.81
C SER A 138 -11.16 5.63 8.16
N LEU A 139 -10.23 6.14 8.95
CA LEU A 139 -10.51 6.68 10.29
C LEU A 139 -10.19 8.18 10.31
N PRO A 140 -11.12 9.04 10.77
CA PRO A 140 -10.86 10.47 10.86
C PRO A 140 -9.59 10.77 11.65
N ARG A 141 -8.76 11.65 11.14
CA ARG A 141 -7.48 12.11 11.71
C ARG A 141 -6.38 11.03 11.81
N VAL A 142 -6.56 9.89 11.16
CA VAL A 142 -5.56 8.81 11.13
C VAL A 142 -5.12 8.61 9.68
N GLU A 143 -3.82 8.52 9.44
CA GLU A 143 -3.26 8.20 8.12
C GLU A 143 -3.39 6.69 7.84
N ALA A 144 -3.44 6.32 6.58
CA ALA A 144 -3.58 4.92 6.17
C ALA A 144 -2.43 4.05 6.67
N ASP A 145 -1.21 4.60 6.70
CA ASP A 145 -0.01 3.93 7.20
C ASP A 145 -0.12 3.55 8.68
N ASP A 146 -0.70 4.41 9.54
CA ASP A 146 -0.93 4.09 10.96
C ASP A 146 -1.94 2.94 11.12
N ILE A 147 -3.02 2.95 10.31
CA ILE A 147 -4.02 1.87 10.33
C ILE A 147 -3.40 0.55 9.83
N ILE A 148 -2.65 0.60 8.74
CA ILE A 148 -1.99 -0.59 8.17
C ILE A 148 -0.95 -1.14 9.15
N ALA A 149 -0.16 -0.27 9.80
CA ALA A 149 0.80 -0.68 10.81
C ALA A 149 0.11 -1.41 11.97
N TYR A 150 -0.96 -0.84 12.51
CA TYR A 150 -1.76 -1.46 13.57
C TYR A 150 -2.33 -2.82 13.14
N LEU A 151 -2.99 -2.88 11.98
CA LEU A 151 -3.56 -4.13 11.48
C LEU A 151 -2.50 -5.20 11.22
N SER A 152 -1.32 -4.82 10.74
CA SER A 152 -0.25 -5.77 10.46
C SER A 152 0.30 -6.45 11.72
N SER A 153 0.18 -5.80 12.88
CA SER A 153 0.57 -6.39 14.17
C SER A 153 -0.54 -7.21 14.81
N GLU A 154 -1.80 -6.79 14.66
CA GLU A 154 -2.94 -7.38 15.39
C GLU A 154 -3.59 -8.57 14.67
N LEU A 155 -3.60 -8.54 13.31
CA LEU A 155 -4.30 -9.57 12.55
C LEU A 155 -3.65 -10.96 12.60
N PRO A 156 -2.31 -11.13 12.54
CA PRO A 156 -1.70 -12.46 12.48
C PRO A 156 -1.60 -13.11 13.86
N THR A 157 -2.72 -13.67 14.34
CA THR A 157 -2.82 -14.27 15.67
C THR A 157 -2.19 -15.66 15.78
N LYS A 158 -2.16 -16.42 14.66
CA LYS A 158 -1.55 -17.76 14.61
C LYS A 158 -0.13 -17.68 14.04
N PRO A 159 0.75 -18.65 14.33
CA PRO A 159 2.11 -18.72 13.74
C PRO A 159 2.10 -18.77 12.22
N GLU A 160 1.13 -19.44 11.62
CA GLU A 160 1.00 -19.68 10.19
C GLU A 160 0.37 -18.50 9.44
N ASP A 161 -0.25 -17.56 10.15
CA ASP A 161 -0.86 -16.39 9.53
C ASP A 161 0.18 -15.52 8.83
N ARG A 162 -0.20 -14.93 7.71
CA ARG A 162 0.65 -14.03 6.93
C ARG A 162 -0.10 -12.76 6.57
N VAL A 163 0.60 -11.64 6.63
CA VAL A 163 0.12 -10.33 6.22
C VAL A 163 0.94 -9.85 5.04
N PHE A 164 0.25 -9.46 3.97
CA PHE A 164 0.85 -8.87 2.79
C PHE A 164 0.44 -7.40 2.71
N ILE A 165 1.38 -6.48 2.91
CA ILE A 165 1.17 -5.04 2.74
C ILE A 165 1.53 -4.68 1.30
N VAL A 166 0.63 -3.99 0.61
CA VAL A 166 0.86 -3.53 -0.77
C VAL A 166 0.97 -2.02 -0.79
N SER A 167 2.18 -1.53 -0.94
CA SER A 167 2.47 -0.11 -1.10
C SER A 167 3.85 0.10 -1.74
N SER A 168 4.03 1.23 -2.42
CA SER A 168 5.33 1.69 -2.91
C SER A 168 6.12 2.44 -1.84
N ASP A 169 5.51 2.74 -0.71
CA ASP A 169 6.15 3.46 0.39
C ASP A 169 7.16 2.57 1.11
N LYS A 170 8.37 3.12 1.31
CA LYS A 170 9.44 2.42 2.03
C LYS A 170 9.21 2.38 3.54
N ASP A 171 8.32 3.22 4.06
CA ASP A 171 8.04 3.28 5.48
C ASP A 171 7.48 1.97 6.02
N TYR A 172 6.76 1.24 5.18
CA TYR A 172 6.29 -0.08 5.54
C TYR A 172 7.39 -1.14 5.71
N LEU A 173 8.63 -0.89 5.23
CA LEU A 173 9.73 -1.85 5.38
C LEU A 173 10.15 -2.06 6.83
N GLN A 174 9.88 -1.09 7.73
CA GLN A 174 10.08 -1.25 9.16
C GLN A 174 9.11 -2.26 9.81
N LEU A 175 7.97 -2.54 9.15
CA LEU A 175 6.94 -3.47 9.64
C LEU A 175 7.21 -4.92 9.24
N VAL A 176 8.19 -5.16 8.37
CA VAL A 176 8.52 -6.50 7.87
C VAL A 176 8.97 -7.40 9.01
N THR A 177 8.34 -8.55 9.12
CA THR A 177 8.66 -9.63 10.08
C THR A 177 8.59 -10.98 9.38
N GLU A 178 8.69 -12.07 10.12
CA GLU A 178 8.43 -13.41 9.57
C GLU A 178 6.98 -13.60 9.12
N LYS A 179 6.03 -12.84 9.72
CA LYS A 179 4.60 -12.89 9.38
C LYS A 179 4.18 -11.79 8.42
N VAL A 180 4.87 -10.66 8.39
CA VAL A 180 4.53 -9.46 7.61
C VAL A 180 5.48 -9.31 6.44
N ILE A 181 4.94 -9.30 5.23
CA ILE A 181 5.66 -9.18 3.96
C ILE A 181 5.15 -7.93 3.26
N VAL A 182 6.05 -7.10 2.74
CA VAL A 182 5.69 -5.93 1.94
C VAL A 182 5.88 -6.26 0.46
N TYR A 183 4.81 -6.15 -0.33
CA TYR A 183 4.90 -6.20 -1.78
C TYR A 183 4.98 -4.79 -2.34
N ARG A 184 6.05 -4.49 -3.06
CA ARG A 184 6.26 -3.20 -3.71
C ARG A 184 5.93 -3.29 -5.20
N PRO A 185 4.80 -2.71 -5.64
CA PRO A 185 4.29 -2.90 -7.00
C PRO A 185 5.17 -2.32 -8.11
N ILE A 186 5.98 -1.30 -7.81
CA ILE A 186 6.89 -0.67 -8.79
C ILE A 186 8.00 -1.66 -9.15
N GLU A 187 8.64 -2.22 -8.14
CA GLU A 187 9.72 -3.19 -8.28
C GLU A 187 9.19 -4.59 -8.61
N LYS A 188 7.88 -4.82 -8.41
CA LYS A 188 7.22 -6.13 -8.51
C LYS A 188 7.87 -7.19 -7.61
N GLU A 189 8.23 -6.81 -6.40
CA GLU A 189 9.04 -7.60 -5.50
C GLU A 189 8.45 -7.69 -4.10
N TYR A 190 8.65 -8.85 -3.48
CA TYR A 190 8.30 -9.10 -2.09
C TYR A 190 9.50 -8.80 -1.20
N TYR A 191 9.27 -7.97 -0.19
CA TYR A 191 10.24 -7.62 0.82
C TYR A 191 9.97 -8.43 2.08
N THR A 192 10.82 -9.42 2.29
CA THR A 192 10.94 -10.21 3.52
C THR A 192 12.05 -9.64 4.39
N THR A 193 12.27 -10.21 5.58
CA THR A 193 13.39 -9.86 6.46
C THR A 193 14.73 -9.95 5.75
N ASP A 194 14.93 -11.01 4.95
CA ASP A 194 16.16 -11.22 4.19
C ASP A 194 16.32 -10.20 3.06
N THR A 195 15.27 -9.96 2.29
CA THR A 195 15.29 -8.99 1.18
C THR A 195 15.61 -7.58 1.69
N VAL A 196 15.02 -7.16 2.82
CA VAL A 196 15.33 -5.85 3.43
C VAL A 196 16.80 -5.80 3.85
N LYS A 197 17.29 -6.86 4.51
CA LYS A 197 18.68 -6.95 4.95
C LYS A 197 19.65 -6.96 3.77
N GLU A 198 19.37 -7.68 2.72
CA GLU A 198 20.21 -7.72 1.50
C GLU A 198 20.29 -6.37 0.80
N LYS A 199 19.15 -5.69 0.62
CA LYS A 199 19.09 -4.44 -0.14
C LYS A 199 19.57 -3.22 0.64
N PHE A 200 19.24 -3.15 1.93
CA PHE A 200 19.52 -1.98 2.76
C PHE A 200 20.62 -2.26 3.77
N ASN A 201 21.05 -3.52 3.90
CA ASN A 201 22.07 -4.00 4.83
C ASN A 201 21.75 -3.63 6.31
N VAL A 202 20.45 -3.51 6.60
CA VAL A 202 19.91 -3.34 7.96
C VAL A 202 18.70 -4.26 8.13
N PRO A 203 18.48 -4.83 9.31
CA PRO A 203 17.26 -5.58 9.58
C PRO A 203 16.04 -4.64 9.63
N PRO A 204 14.83 -5.14 9.35
CA PRO A 204 13.62 -4.30 9.31
C PRO A 204 13.40 -3.46 10.57
N HIS A 205 13.63 -3.99 11.76
CA HIS A 205 13.48 -3.25 13.03
C HIS A 205 14.42 -2.06 13.18
N ASN A 206 15.51 -1.99 12.42
CA ASN A 206 16.43 -0.85 12.35
C ASN A 206 16.15 0.07 11.15
N PHE A 207 15.11 -0.19 10.37
CA PHE A 207 14.85 0.58 9.15
C PHE A 207 14.49 2.04 9.44
N LEU A 208 13.77 2.31 10.53
CA LEU A 208 13.52 3.67 10.99
C LEU A 208 14.84 4.42 11.29
N LEU A 209 15.76 3.79 12.03
CA LEU A 209 17.07 4.36 12.31
C LEU A 209 17.88 4.60 11.03
N TYR A 210 17.80 3.66 10.08
CA TYR A 210 18.39 3.81 8.75
C TYR A 210 17.86 5.08 8.06
N LYS A 211 16.53 5.29 8.01
CA LYS A 211 15.92 6.50 7.41
C LYS A 211 16.35 7.78 8.12
N LEU A 212 16.34 7.81 9.43
CA LEU A 212 16.77 8.98 10.22
C LEU A 212 18.24 9.37 9.91
N LEU A 213 19.11 8.39 9.79
CA LEU A 213 20.55 8.65 9.56
C LEU A 213 20.86 8.99 8.10
N MET A 214 20.17 8.32 7.15
CA MET A 214 20.35 8.56 5.71
C MET A 214 19.56 9.76 5.20
N GLY A 215 18.52 10.17 5.94
CA GLY A 215 17.54 11.14 5.51
C GLY A 215 16.45 10.54 4.64
N ASP A 216 15.39 11.29 4.47
CA ASP A 216 14.28 10.98 3.57
C ASP A 216 13.83 12.22 2.81
N ASN A 217 14.19 12.29 1.53
CA ASN A 217 13.86 13.42 0.70
C ASN A 217 12.34 13.55 0.45
N SER A 218 11.58 12.44 0.53
CA SER A 218 10.12 12.46 0.32
C SER A 218 9.39 13.17 1.45
N ASP A 219 9.95 13.14 2.65
CA ASP A 219 9.40 13.79 3.85
C ASP A 219 10.19 15.04 4.27
N GLY A 220 11.20 15.44 3.47
CA GLY A 220 12.03 16.60 3.77
C GLY A 220 13.01 16.38 4.93
N ILE A 221 13.25 15.12 5.32
CA ILE A 221 14.16 14.79 6.41
C ILE A 221 15.61 14.78 5.88
N THR A 222 16.44 15.67 6.42
CA THR A 222 17.86 15.74 6.07
C THR A 222 18.63 14.70 6.87
N GLY A 223 19.33 13.79 6.19
CA GLY A 223 20.22 12.83 6.85
C GLY A 223 21.50 13.47 7.37
N ILE A 224 22.32 12.67 8.03
CA ILE A 224 23.61 13.12 8.55
C ILE A 224 24.59 13.39 7.39
N LYS A 225 25.03 14.62 7.27
CA LYS A 225 25.99 15.05 6.22
C LYS A 225 27.27 14.19 6.24
N GLY A 226 27.63 13.64 5.09
CA GLY A 226 28.82 12.79 4.94
C GLY A 226 28.64 11.34 5.39
N LEU A 227 27.45 10.95 5.85
CA LEU A 227 27.13 9.58 6.18
C LEU A 227 26.49 8.89 4.96
N GLY A 228 27.32 8.19 4.19
CA GLY A 228 26.79 7.31 3.13
C GLY A 228 26.46 5.90 3.64
N PRO A 229 25.81 5.03 2.82
CA PRO A 229 25.44 3.67 3.22
C PRO A 229 26.61 2.88 3.84
N LYS A 230 27.81 2.97 3.26
CA LYS A 230 29.02 2.28 3.77
C LYS A 230 29.47 2.76 5.16
N GLY A 231 29.27 4.05 5.47
CA GLY A 231 29.61 4.63 6.78
C GLY A 231 28.61 4.28 7.87
N LEU A 232 27.35 4.13 7.47
CA LEU A 232 26.25 3.76 8.34
C LEU A 232 26.46 2.38 8.97
N PHE A 233 26.88 1.40 8.16
CA PHE A 233 27.09 0.01 8.63
C PHE A 233 28.17 -0.12 9.70
N LYS A 234 29.23 0.68 9.61
CA LYS A 234 30.27 0.71 10.66
C LYS A 234 29.73 1.21 12.01
N LYS A 235 28.67 2.03 11.99
CA LYS A 235 28.09 2.62 13.21
C LYS A 235 26.97 1.79 13.80
N ILE A 236 26.03 1.30 12.97
CA ILE A 236 24.91 0.45 13.44
C ILE A 236 25.42 -0.92 13.89
N GLY A 237 26.36 -1.53 13.16
CA GLY A 237 26.93 -2.84 13.52
C GLY A 237 27.77 -2.84 14.81
N ARG A 238 28.18 -1.66 15.33
CA ARG A 238 28.87 -1.52 16.63
C ARG A 238 27.92 -1.24 17.80
N ALA A 239 26.65 -0.94 17.52
CA ALA A 239 25.67 -0.65 18.57
C ALA A 239 24.94 -1.92 19.09
N HIS A 240 25.27 -3.07 18.56
CA HIS A 240 24.68 -4.36 18.92
C HIS A 240 25.71 -5.43 19.34
N VAL A 241 26.87 -5.00 19.87
CA VAL A 241 27.83 -5.90 20.57
C VAL A 241 27.90 -5.50 22.03
#